data_7c181333b82d428eba517c5cb9db1a44
#
_entry.id   7c181333b82d428eba517c5cb9db1a44
#
_cell.length_a   1.000
_cell.length_b   1.000
_cell.length_c   1.000
_cell.angle_alpha   90.00
_cell.angle_beta   90.00
_cell.angle_gamma   90.00
#
_symmetry.space_group_name_H-M   'P 1'
#
loop_
_entity.id
_entity.type
_entity.pdbx_description
1 polymer ?
#
loop_
_entity_poly.entity_id
_entity_poly.type
_entity_poly.pdbx_seq_one_letter_code
_entity_poly.pdbx_strand_id
1 'polypeptide(L)' 'MAVVTRRFATGGMHCRSCSMLIEMEVGELSGVQSVTSDHAQGLTVVSYDEAATSPDQIVGAITKAGYAAELVQD' A
#
# COMPACT_ATOMS: atom_id res chain seq x y z
N MET A 1 16.25 -10.70 -7.79
CA MET A 1 15.36 -9.76 -7.09
C MET A 1 14.72 -8.82 -8.10
N ALA A 2 13.40 -8.75 -8.07
CA ALA A 2 12.67 -7.91 -9.01
C ALA A 2 11.81 -6.93 -8.22
N VAL A 3 12.33 -5.74 -8.01
CA VAL A 3 11.60 -4.69 -7.30
C VAL A 3 10.73 -3.95 -8.29
N VAL A 4 9.46 -3.85 -7.99
CA VAL A 4 8.49 -3.12 -8.80
C VAL A 4 7.81 -2.07 -7.95
N THR A 5 7.30 -1.03 -8.61
CA THR A 5 6.55 0.02 -7.94
C THR A 5 5.13 0.01 -8.47
N ARG A 6 4.16 -0.08 -7.56
CA ARG A 6 2.75 -0.13 -7.93
C ARG A 6 1.98 0.91 -7.13
N ARG A 7 0.92 1.41 -7.74
CA ARG A 7 0.04 2.39 -7.11
C ARG A 7 -1.28 1.73 -6.78
N PHE A 8 -1.81 2.09 -5.61
CA PHE A 8 -3.06 1.53 -5.11
C PHE A 8 -3.99 2.68 -4.76
N ALA A 9 -5.19 2.66 -5.32
CA ALA A 9 -6.23 3.60 -4.92
C ALA A 9 -6.73 3.17 -3.55
N THR A 10 -6.69 4.08 -2.57
CA THR A 10 -7.10 3.77 -1.21
C THR A 10 -8.23 4.69 -0.79
N GLY A 11 -9.30 4.09 -0.27
CA GLY A 11 -10.47 4.84 0.19
C GLY A 11 -10.58 4.81 1.71
N GLY A 12 -11.28 5.81 2.26
CA GLY A 12 -11.52 5.88 3.68
C GLY A 12 -10.47 6.64 4.48
N MET A 13 -9.45 7.14 3.81
CA MET A 13 -8.44 7.95 4.49
C MET A 13 -8.93 9.38 4.63
N HIS A 14 -9.00 9.88 5.87
CA HIS A 14 -9.50 11.21 6.14
C HIS A 14 -8.44 12.16 6.70
N CYS A 15 -7.28 11.63 7.10
CA CYS A 15 -6.25 12.44 7.71
C CYS A 15 -4.90 11.74 7.59
N ARG A 16 -3.86 12.46 8.00
CA ARG A 16 -2.49 11.93 7.92
C ARG A 16 -2.29 10.67 8.75
N SER A 17 -2.99 10.55 9.86
CA SER A 17 -2.89 9.35 10.71
C SER A 17 -3.31 8.10 9.95
N CYS A 18 -4.32 8.22 9.10
CA CYS A 18 -4.77 7.10 8.28
C CYS A 18 -3.68 6.68 7.29
N SER A 19 -3.03 7.66 6.65
CA SER A 19 -1.91 7.37 5.75
C SER A 19 -0.79 6.66 6.49
N MET A 20 -0.45 7.12 7.68
CA MET A 20 0.62 6.53 8.48
C MET A 20 0.30 5.10 8.86
N LEU A 21 -0.96 4.82 9.20
CA LEU A 21 -1.37 3.48 9.56
C LEU A 21 -1.21 2.52 8.38
N ILE A 22 -1.61 2.95 7.18
CA ILE A 22 -1.43 2.16 5.97
C ILE A 22 0.05 1.90 5.73
N GLU A 23 0.87 2.94 5.88
CA GLU A 23 2.31 2.78 5.68
C GLU A 23 2.90 1.77 6.66
N MET A 24 2.45 1.77 7.90
CA MET A 24 2.92 0.81 8.89
C MET A 24 2.49 -0.62 8.53
N GLU A 25 1.24 -0.81 8.19
CA GLU A 25 0.72 -2.15 7.89
C GLU A 25 1.37 -2.74 6.65
N VAL A 26 1.47 -1.95 5.59
CA VAL A 26 2.08 -2.42 4.34
C VAL A 26 3.58 -2.61 4.53
N GLY A 27 4.22 -1.73 5.27
CA GLY A 27 5.66 -1.80 5.49
C GLY A 27 6.10 -3.03 6.26
N GLU A 28 5.18 -3.71 6.96
CA GLU A 28 5.51 -4.94 7.69
C GLU A 28 5.56 -6.17 6.79
N LEU A 29 5.08 -6.06 5.57
CA LEU A 29 5.12 -7.21 4.65
C LEU A 29 6.54 -7.49 4.19
N SER A 30 6.86 -8.78 4.06
CA SER A 30 8.17 -9.19 3.54
C SER A 30 8.35 -8.66 2.13
N GLY A 31 9.54 -8.14 1.84
CA GLY A 31 9.86 -7.66 0.51
C GLY A 31 9.45 -6.24 0.21
N VAL A 32 8.68 -5.59 1.08
CA VAL A 32 8.33 -4.19 0.88
C VAL A 32 9.52 -3.32 1.22
N GLN A 33 9.96 -2.52 0.26
CA GLN A 33 11.11 -1.64 0.43
C GLN A 33 10.70 -0.23 0.83
N SER A 34 9.60 0.25 0.28
CA SER A 34 9.09 1.57 0.66
C SER A 34 7.59 1.63 0.41
N VAL A 35 6.92 2.44 1.19
CA VAL A 35 5.50 2.69 1.03
C VAL A 35 5.23 4.15 1.37
N THR A 36 4.50 4.82 0.50
CA THR A 36 4.08 6.21 0.70
C THR A 36 2.59 6.29 0.46
N SER A 37 1.87 6.77 1.45
CA SER A 37 0.41 6.89 1.37
C SER A 37 0.04 8.36 1.45
N ASP A 38 -0.84 8.81 0.54
CA ASP A 38 -1.28 10.19 0.46
C ASP A 38 -2.79 10.23 0.62
N HIS A 39 -3.24 10.70 1.78
CA HIS A 39 -4.66 10.76 2.08
C HIS A 39 -5.40 11.81 1.24
N ALA A 40 -4.72 12.85 0.81
CA ALA A 40 -5.33 13.89 0.00
C ALA A 40 -5.68 13.39 -1.40
N GLN A 41 -4.87 12.47 -1.94
CA GLN A 41 -5.10 11.92 -3.27
C GLN A 41 -5.78 10.56 -3.22
N GLY A 42 -5.86 9.95 -2.03
CA GLY A 42 -6.38 8.60 -1.91
C GLY A 42 -5.51 7.59 -2.62
N LEU A 43 -4.19 7.74 -2.52
CA LEU A 43 -3.25 6.94 -3.28
C LEU A 43 -2.13 6.44 -2.38
N THR A 44 -1.78 5.17 -2.54
CA THR A 44 -0.65 4.56 -1.85
C THR A 44 0.30 3.98 -2.88
N VAL A 45 1.57 4.34 -2.80
CA VAL A 45 2.61 3.87 -3.71
C VAL A 45 3.53 2.95 -2.94
N VAL A 46 3.73 1.73 -3.45
CA VAL A 46 4.53 0.71 -2.79
C VAL A 46 5.59 0.19 -3.73
N SER A 47 6.83 0.16 -3.25
CA SER A 47 7.94 -0.49 -3.95
C SER A 47 8.27 -1.76 -3.20
N TYR A 48 8.23 -2.89 -3.89
CA TYR A 48 8.39 -4.19 -3.25
C TYR A 48 9.02 -5.20 -4.19
N ASP A 49 9.59 -6.25 -3.59
CA ASP A 49 10.14 -7.37 -4.33
C ASP A 49 8.98 -8.31 -4.68
N GLU A 50 8.67 -8.43 -5.96
CA GLU A 50 7.53 -9.22 -6.41
C GLU A 50 7.70 -10.72 -6.19
N ALA A 51 8.92 -11.18 -5.86
CA ALA A 51 9.13 -12.57 -5.49
C ALA A 51 8.72 -12.83 -4.04
N ALA A 52 8.69 -11.80 -3.20
CA ALA A 52 8.39 -11.95 -1.78
C ALA A 52 6.97 -11.55 -1.42
N THR A 53 6.36 -10.64 -2.18
CA THR A 53 5.00 -10.21 -1.91
C THR A 53 4.27 -9.95 -3.22
N SER A 54 2.98 -9.71 -3.13
CA SER A 54 2.14 -9.52 -4.31
C SER A 54 1.16 -8.38 -4.07
N PRO A 55 0.54 -7.84 -5.16
CA PRO A 55 -0.49 -6.82 -4.98
C PRO A 55 -1.65 -7.28 -4.09
N ASP A 56 -2.02 -8.57 -4.17
CA ASP A 56 -3.09 -9.10 -3.34
C ASP A 56 -2.75 -9.01 -1.86
N GLN A 57 -1.50 -9.26 -1.50
CA GLN A 57 -1.06 -9.17 -0.11
C GLN A 57 -1.06 -7.72 0.37
N ILE A 58 -0.69 -6.80 -0.52
CA ILE A 58 -0.68 -5.37 -0.19
C ILE A 58 -2.12 -4.88 0.02
N VAL A 59 -3.03 -5.25 -0.89
CA VAL A 59 -4.44 -4.92 -0.74
C VAL A 59 -4.99 -5.51 0.56
N GLY A 60 -4.61 -6.74 0.87
CA GLY A 60 -5.03 -7.40 2.12
C GLY A 60 -4.55 -6.64 3.36
N ALA A 61 -3.32 -6.14 3.34
CA ALA A 61 -2.78 -5.38 4.46
C ALA A 61 -3.52 -4.05 4.64
N ILE A 62 -3.83 -3.36 3.54
CA ILE A 62 -4.57 -2.11 3.60
C ILE A 62 -5.99 -2.36 4.10
N THR A 63 -6.62 -3.43 3.62
CA THR A 63 -7.96 -3.80 4.05
C THR A 63 -7.98 -4.15 5.54
N LYS A 64 -6.95 -4.84 6.01
CA LYS A 64 -6.82 -5.20 7.42
C LYS A 64 -6.71 -3.95 8.29
N ALA A 65 -6.10 -2.89 7.77
CA ALA A 65 -6.00 -1.63 8.49
C ALA A 65 -7.34 -0.88 8.53
N GLY A 66 -8.34 -1.32 7.78
CA GLY A 66 -9.67 -0.74 7.80
C GLY A 66 -9.97 0.16 6.60
N TYR A 67 -9.21 0.04 5.52
CA TYR A 67 -9.37 0.91 4.35
C TYR A 67 -9.60 0.09 3.10
N ALA A 68 -10.26 0.70 2.11
CA ALA A 68 -10.43 0.06 0.81
C ALA A 68 -9.17 0.26 -0.02
N ALA A 69 -8.82 -0.74 -0.83
CA ALA A 69 -7.65 -0.65 -1.69
C ALA A 69 -7.91 -1.35 -3.01
N GLU A 70 -7.39 -0.77 -4.08
CA GLU A 70 -7.51 -1.35 -5.41
C GLU A 70 -6.25 -1.02 -6.19
N LEU A 71 -5.68 -2.03 -6.86
CA LEU A 71 -4.51 -1.82 -7.69
C LEU A 71 -4.86 -0.92 -8.87
N VAL A 72 -4.08 0.15 -9.04
CA VAL A 72 -4.23 1.05 -10.17
C VAL A 72 -3.34 0.50 -11.30
N GLN A 73 -3.96 0.25 -12.44
CA GLN A 73 -3.22 -0.23 -13.59
C GLN A 73 -2.87 0.94 -14.50
N ASP A 74 -1.62 1.00 -14.85
CA ASP A 74 -1.12 2.06 -15.74
C ASP A 74 -1.21 1.62 -17.20
#